data_d73c22ddd3636ead88da812badae3ef3
#
_entry.id   d73c22ddd3636ead88da812badae3ef3
#
_cell.length_a   1.000
_cell.length_b   1.000
_cell.length_c   1.000
_cell.angle_alpha   90.00
_cell.angle_beta   90.00
_cell.angle_gamma   90.00
#
_symmetry.space_group_name_H-M   'P 1'
#
loop_
_entity.id
_entity.type
_entity.pdbx_description
1 polymer ?
#
loop_
_entity_poly.entity_id
_entity_poly.type
_entity_poly.pdbx_seq_one_letter_code
_entity_poly.pdbx_strand_id
1 'polypeptide(L)'
;MIMKNIVGILVLMVVSTNVMSEWTKISDTNHANRTPYVEYHSILKKDNKVKMSTLTDFKKAEKYGNNKLLSMVSRDEYDCGTKTIRLLDIYGYSGNMKTGDIVFSDSDIKAVPQSIKTGSIEEIFFELACHAPEFYGGSS
;
A
#
# COMPACT_ATOMS: atom_id res chain seq x y z
N MET A 1 11.41 -65.33 -3.59
CA MET A 1 11.16 -64.15 -2.74
C MET A 1 11.33 -62.90 -3.59
N ILE A 2 10.21 -62.24 -3.87
CA ILE A 2 10.23 -61.00 -4.64
C ILE A 2 10.21 -59.87 -3.62
N MET A 3 11.33 -59.19 -3.48
CA MET A 3 11.39 -57.94 -2.72
C MET A 3 10.79 -56.85 -3.58
N LYS A 4 9.59 -56.41 -3.23
CA LYS A 4 9.02 -55.18 -3.80
C LYS A 4 9.71 -53.99 -3.17
N ASN A 5 10.58 -53.36 -3.92
CA ASN A 5 11.09 -52.04 -3.55
C ASN A 5 9.95 -51.03 -3.73
N ILE A 6 9.35 -50.66 -2.62
CA ILE A 6 8.44 -49.53 -2.61
C ILE A 6 9.31 -48.28 -2.61
N VAL A 7 9.52 -47.73 -3.79
CA VAL A 7 10.07 -46.36 -3.90
C VAL A 7 8.97 -45.43 -3.50
N GLY A 8 9.03 -44.98 -2.26
CA GLY A 8 8.15 -43.90 -1.78
C GLY A 8 8.54 -42.61 -2.50
N ILE A 9 7.73 -42.22 -3.48
CA ILE A 9 7.84 -40.90 -4.09
C ILE A 9 7.32 -39.91 -3.06
N LEU A 10 8.25 -39.22 -2.39
CA LEU A 10 7.92 -38.10 -1.53
C LEU A 10 7.56 -36.92 -2.45
N VAL A 11 6.27 -36.74 -2.69
CA VAL A 11 5.78 -35.55 -3.38
C VAL A 11 5.90 -34.39 -2.41
N LEU A 12 6.97 -33.61 -2.55
CA LEU A 12 7.06 -32.32 -1.88
C LEU A 12 6.00 -31.39 -2.49
N MET A 13 4.87 -31.26 -1.80
CA MET A 13 3.92 -30.20 -2.12
C MET A 13 4.56 -28.87 -1.72
N VAL A 14 5.08 -28.16 -2.70
CA VAL A 14 5.45 -26.76 -2.55
C VAL A 14 4.15 -25.98 -2.47
N VAL A 15 3.71 -25.70 -1.26
CA VAL A 15 2.60 -24.78 -1.04
C VAL A 15 3.14 -23.38 -1.35
N SER A 16 2.85 -22.89 -2.55
CA SER A 16 3.10 -21.49 -2.89
C SER A 16 2.13 -20.65 -2.07
N THR A 17 2.60 -20.13 -0.93
CA THR A 17 1.86 -19.10 -0.22
C THR A 17 1.98 -17.82 -1.03
N ASN A 18 0.95 -17.50 -1.80
CA ASN A 18 0.81 -16.17 -2.35
C ASN A 18 0.62 -15.22 -1.17
N VAL A 19 1.68 -14.47 -0.85
CA VAL A 19 1.58 -13.35 0.08
C VAL A 19 0.77 -12.28 -0.63
N MET A 20 -0.55 -12.30 -0.46
CA MET A 20 -1.40 -11.20 -0.93
C MET A 20 -1.14 -10.01 -0.04
N SER A 21 -0.89 -8.83 -0.66
CA SER A 21 -0.84 -7.55 0.06
C SER A 21 -2.11 -7.41 0.88
N GLU A 22 -1.97 -7.31 2.19
CA GLU A 22 -3.10 -7.17 3.10
C GLU A 22 -3.33 -5.69 3.39
N TRP A 23 -4.44 -5.16 2.90
CA TRP A 23 -4.86 -3.79 3.11
C TRP A 23 -5.69 -3.68 4.37
N THR A 24 -5.22 -2.90 5.33
CA THR A 24 -5.91 -2.65 6.59
C THR A 24 -6.56 -1.27 6.56
N LYS A 25 -7.86 -1.23 6.80
CA LYS A 25 -8.62 0.02 6.95
C LYS A 25 -8.15 0.75 8.21
N ILE A 26 -7.78 2.01 8.07
CA ILE A 26 -7.18 2.77 9.19
C ILE A 26 -8.08 3.85 9.77
N SER A 27 -9.22 4.14 9.14
CA SER A 27 -10.15 5.14 9.62
C SER A 27 -11.56 4.88 9.11
N ASP A 28 -12.54 4.98 10.02
CA ASP A 28 -13.97 5.01 9.70
C ASP A 28 -14.50 6.42 9.55
N THR A 29 -13.66 7.44 9.77
CA THR A 29 -14.09 8.83 9.67
C THR A 29 -14.51 9.15 8.24
N ASN A 30 -15.57 9.93 8.14
CA ASN A 30 -16.15 10.29 6.86
C ASN A 30 -15.28 11.31 6.14
N HIS A 31 -14.30 10.83 5.39
CA HIS A 31 -13.49 11.66 4.50
C HIS A 31 -14.15 11.79 3.13
N ALA A 32 -15.40 12.29 3.12
CA ALA A 32 -16.19 12.45 1.92
C ALA A 32 -16.32 11.10 1.16
N ASN A 33 -15.78 11.03 -0.05
CA ASN A 33 -15.87 9.85 -0.91
C ASN A 33 -14.76 8.81 -0.68
N ARG A 34 -13.82 9.05 0.25
CA ARG A 34 -12.59 8.28 0.35
C ARG A 34 -12.49 7.45 1.63
N THR A 35 -12.06 6.19 1.50
CA THR A 35 -11.74 5.31 2.62
C THR A 35 -10.27 4.95 2.57
N PRO A 36 -9.48 5.27 3.60
CA PRO A 36 -8.04 5.01 3.63
C PRO A 36 -7.69 3.62 4.15
N TYR A 37 -6.71 3.00 3.49
CA TYR A 37 -6.10 1.71 3.87
C TYR A 37 -4.59 1.82 3.85
N VAL A 38 -3.93 0.99 4.63
CA VAL A 38 -2.47 0.89 4.67
C VAL A 38 -2.03 -0.56 4.57
N GLU A 39 -0.87 -0.78 3.97
CA GLU A 39 -0.17 -2.04 4.01
C GLU A 39 0.97 -1.95 5.04
N TYR A 40 0.79 -2.54 6.21
CA TYR A 40 1.75 -2.44 7.31
C TYR A 40 3.13 -3.03 6.97
N HIS A 41 3.16 -4.10 6.16
CA HIS A 41 4.42 -4.72 5.74
C HIS A 41 5.23 -3.87 4.75
N SER A 42 4.62 -2.83 4.18
CA SER A 42 5.31 -1.91 3.29
C SER A 42 6.12 -0.83 4.01
N ILE A 43 5.95 -0.70 5.33
CA ILE A 43 6.58 0.37 6.12
C ILE A 43 8.08 0.12 6.22
N LEU A 44 8.86 1.07 5.69
CA LEU A 44 10.33 1.07 5.73
C LEU A 44 10.82 2.35 6.39
N LYS A 45 11.38 2.22 7.58
CA LYS A 45 11.95 3.33 8.34
C LYS A 45 13.45 3.43 8.13
N LYS A 46 13.93 4.62 7.84
CA LYS A 46 15.35 4.95 7.80
C LYS A 46 15.54 6.37 8.31
N ASP A 47 16.20 6.51 9.45
CA ASP A 47 16.36 7.79 10.14
C ASP A 47 15.00 8.43 10.43
N ASN A 48 14.77 9.68 10.04
CA ASN A 48 13.49 10.38 10.20
C ASN A 48 12.51 10.17 9.04
N LYS A 49 12.87 9.32 8.07
CA LYS A 49 12.05 9.09 6.88
C LYS A 49 11.38 7.73 6.90
N VAL A 50 10.13 7.69 6.49
CA VAL A 50 9.33 6.46 6.41
C VAL A 50 8.69 6.36 5.06
N LYS A 51 8.93 5.26 4.34
CA LYS A 51 8.20 4.90 3.12
C LYS A 51 7.05 3.98 3.50
N MET A 52 5.90 4.19 2.90
CA MET A 52 4.71 3.38 3.18
C MET A 52 3.79 3.37 1.96
N SER A 53 3.17 2.22 1.70
CA SER A 53 2.14 2.08 0.67
C SER A 53 0.75 2.26 1.29
N THR A 54 -0.06 3.07 0.63
CA THR A 54 -1.44 3.36 1.02
C THR A 54 -2.39 3.09 -0.13
N LEU A 55 -3.63 2.78 0.20
CA LEU A 55 -4.72 2.64 -0.76
C LEU A 55 -5.86 3.57 -0.35
N THR A 56 -6.35 4.30 -1.31
CA THR A 56 -7.56 5.11 -1.15
C THR A 56 -8.65 4.49 -2.00
N ASP A 57 -9.73 4.07 -1.36
CA ASP A 57 -10.88 3.47 -2.03
C ASP A 57 -12.02 4.49 -2.10
N PHE A 58 -12.65 4.60 -3.27
CA PHE A 58 -13.74 5.54 -3.48
C PHE A 58 -15.09 4.85 -3.36
N LYS A 59 -16.01 5.45 -2.61
CA LYS A 59 -17.40 4.96 -2.48
C LYS A 59 -18.16 5.14 -3.78
N LYS A 60 -17.93 6.28 -4.45
CA LYS A 60 -18.49 6.61 -5.77
C LYS A 60 -17.34 6.82 -6.74
N ALA A 61 -17.52 6.36 -7.98
CA ALA A 61 -16.52 6.54 -9.02
C ALA A 61 -16.21 8.02 -9.25
N GLU A 62 -14.91 8.33 -9.25
CA GLU A 62 -14.37 9.59 -9.73
C GLU A 62 -14.09 9.45 -11.23
N LYS A 63 -14.01 10.58 -11.95
CA LYS A 63 -13.61 10.58 -13.35
C LYS A 63 -12.15 10.96 -13.49
N TYR A 64 -11.43 10.18 -14.28
CA TYR A 64 -10.10 10.54 -14.75
C TYR A 64 -10.10 10.50 -16.29
N GLY A 65 -10.17 11.68 -16.92
CA GLY A 65 -10.46 11.75 -18.34
C GLY A 65 -11.82 11.12 -18.66
N ASN A 66 -11.84 10.14 -19.56
CA ASN A 66 -13.05 9.34 -19.88
C ASN A 66 -13.14 8.06 -19.05
N ASN A 67 -12.20 7.82 -18.15
CA ASN A 67 -12.12 6.61 -17.35
C ASN A 67 -12.76 6.80 -15.98
N LYS A 68 -13.34 5.72 -15.48
CA LYS A 68 -13.85 5.62 -14.13
C LYS A 68 -12.69 5.27 -13.19
N LEU A 69 -12.56 5.98 -12.07
CA LEU A 69 -11.56 5.75 -11.02
C LEU A 69 -12.27 5.35 -9.73
N LEU A 70 -11.96 4.17 -9.19
CA LEU A 70 -12.54 3.67 -7.93
C LEU A 70 -11.53 3.36 -6.84
N SER A 71 -10.25 3.29 -7.16
CA SER A 71 -9.22 3.18 -6.13
C SER A 71 -7.88 3.71 -6.63
N MET A 72 -7.05 4.14 -5.69
CA MET A 72 -5.67 4.56 -5.95
C MET A 72 -4.74 3.89 -4.95
N VAL A 73 -3.59 3.44 -5.43
CA VAL A 73 -2.49 2.99 -4.58
C VAL A 73 -1.34 3.95 -4.76
N SER A 74 -0.80 4.45 -3.66
CA SER A 74 0.39 5.30 -3.69
C SER A 74 1.45 4.77 -2.74
N ARG A 75 2.70 5.07 -3.07
CA ARG A 75 3.83 4.91 -2.17
C ARG A 75 4.41 6.28 -1.92
N ASP A 76 4.45 6.64 -0.65
CA ASP A 76 4.88 7.95 -0.19
C ASP A 76 6.04 7.83 0.79
N GLU A 77 6.86 8.87 0.83
CA GLU A 77 7.88 9.06 1.83
C GLU A 77 7.48 10.18 2.77
N TYR A 78 7.40 9.85 4.06
CA TYR A 78 7.08 10.80 5.13
C TYR A 78 8.37 11.21 5.83
N ASP A 79 8.54 12.50 6.05
CA ASP A 79 9.62 13.02 6.88
C ASP A 79 9.04 13.42 8.23
N CYS A 80 9.34 12.62 9.27
CA CYS A 80 8.79 12.82 10.61
C CYS A 80 9.36 14.05 11.31
N GLY A 81 10.55 14.49 10.89
CA GLY A 81 11.20 15.68 11.45
C GLY A 81 10.61 16.98 10.91
N THR A 82 10.34 17.05 9.60
CA THR A 82 9.82 18.25 8.94
C THR A 82 8.31 18.25 8.75
N LYS A 83 7.64 17.15 9.08
CA LYS A 83 6.20 16.94 8.85
C LYS A 83 5.81 17.19 7.39
N THR A 84 6.48 16.48 6.49
CA THR A 84 6.23 16.55 5.05
C THR A 84 5.97 15.18 4.44
N ILE A 85 5.33 15.18 3.27
CA ILE A 85 5.04 13.99 2.47
C ILE A 85 5.57 14.21 1.05
N ARG A 86 6.14 13.17 0.46
CA ARG A 86 6.62 13.16 -0.92
C ARG A 86 6.12 11.93 -1.63
N LEU A 87 5.36 12.14 -2.71
CA LEU A 87 4.86 11.06 -3.54
C LEU A 87 5.99 10.41 -4.35
N LEU A 88 6.10 9.09 -4.31
CA LEU A 88 7.09 8.31 -5.05
C LEU A 88 6.48 7.59 -6.25
N ASP A 89 5.37 6.89 -6.04
CA ASP A 89 4.66 6.14 -7.07
C ASP A 89 3.15 6.27 -6.84
N ILE A 90 2.38 6.25 -7.93
CA ILE A 90 0.92 6.26 -7.86
C ILE A 90 0.31 5.43 -9.00
N TYR A 91 -0.76 4.70 -8.67
CA TYR A 91 -1.53 3.88 -9.61
C TYR A 91 -3.01 4.10 -9.37
N GLY A 92 -3.76 4.37 -10.41
CA GLY A 92 -5.22 4.47 -10.36
C GLY A 92 -5.89 3.28 -11.02
N TYR A 93 -6.97 2.80 -10.42
CA TYR A 93 -7.71 1.61 -10.87
C TYR A 93 -9.17 1.90 -11.12
N SER A 94 -9.73 1.24 -12.14
CA SER A 94 -11.15 1.39 -12.49
C SER A 94 -12.12 0.71 -11.51
N GLY A 95 -11.62 -0.22 -10.70
CA GLY A 95 -12.39 -0.94 -9.68
C GLY A 95 -11.98 -0.59 -8.26
N ASN A 96 -12.81 -0.99 -7.30
CA ASN A 96 -12.51 -0.84 -5.88
C ASN A 96 -11.36 -1.75 -5.45
N MET A 97 -10.66 -1.35 -4.40
CA MET A 97 -9.62 -2.15 -3.74
C MET A 97 -8.57 -2.71 -4.70
N LYS A 98 -8.03 -1.85 -5.57
CA LYS A 98 -6.98 -2.22 -6.53
C LYS A 98 -7.44 -3.27 -7.55
N THR A 99 -8.70 -3.22 -7.98
CA THR A 99 -9.24 -4.12 -8.99
C THR A 99 -9.52 -3.41 -10.31
N GLY A 100 -9.81 -4.18 -11.36
CA GLY A 100 -10.07 -3.66 -12.69
C GLY A 100 -8.80 -3.25 -13.43
N ASP A 101 -8.97 -2.31 -14.36
CA ASP A 101 -7.87 -1.83 -15.20
C ASP A 101 -7.10 -0.69 -14.55
N ILE A 102 -5.81 -0.58 -14.86
CA ILE A 102 -5.02 0.59 -14.50
C ILE A 102 -5.43 1.73 -15.43
N VAL A 103 -5.96 2.81 -14.86
CA VAL A 103 -6.39 3.98 -15.61
C VAL A 103 -5.32 5.06 -15.70
N PHE A 104 -4.41 5.09 -14.75
CA PHE A 104 -3.16 5.86 -14.82
C PHE A 104 -2.09 5.24 -13.91
N SER A 105 -0.84 5.50 -14.25
CA SER A 105 0.29 5.11 -13.40
C SER A 105 1.45 6.09 -13.59
N ASP A 106 2.15 6.36 -12.51
CA ASP A 106 3.39 7.12 -12.52
C ASP A 106 4.34 6.54 -11.47
N SER A 107 5.59 6.37 -11.82
CA SER A 107 6.62 5.81 -10.95
C SER A 107 7.89 6.64 -11.02
N ASP A 108 8.75 6.47 -10.01
CA ASP A 108 9.97 7.27 -9.87
C ASP A 108 9.71 8.79 -9.91
N ILE A 109 8.60 9.20 -9.29
CA ILE A 109 8.18 10.60 -9.24
C ILE A 109 9.18 11.39 -8.41
N LYS A 110 9.69 12.49 -9.00
CA LYS A 110 10.59 13.42 -8.33
C LYS A 110 9.84 14.64 -7.82
N ALA A 111 8.86 14.36 -6.94
CA ALA A 111 8.06 15.42 -6.32
C ALA A 111 8.86 16.15 -5.23
N VAL A 112 8.57 17.43 -5.07
CA VAL A 112 9.05 18.21 -3.93
C VAL A 112 8.23 17.85 -2.70
N PRO A 113 8.86 17.66 -1.52
CA PRO A 113 8.11 17.42 -0.30
C PRO A 113 7.07 18.52 -0.02
N GLN A 114 5.87 18.11 0.36
CA GLN A 114 4.76 19.00 0.67
C GLN A 114 4.44 18.96 2.16
N SER A 115 4.11 20.10 2.75
CA SER A 115 3.63 20.16 4.12
C SER A 115 2.29 19.44 4.26
N ILE A 116 2.13 18.69 5.35
CA ILE A 116 0.92 17.93 5.62
C ILE A 116 -0.14 18.85 6.20
N LYS A 117 -1.33 18.82 5.58
CA LYS A 117 -2.47 19.64 5.99
C LYS A 117 -3.17 19.02 7.20
N THR A 118 -3.40 19.82 8.24
CA THR A 118 -4.14 19.39 9.42
C THR A 118 -5.59 18.99 9.04
N GLY A 119 -6.03 17.82 9.54
CA GLY A 119 -7.36 17.28 9.27
C GLY A 119 -7.49 16.52 7.96
N SER A 120 -6.43 16.34 7.20
CA SER A 120 -6.43 15.60 5.95
C SER A 120 -6.22 14.09 6.15
N ILE A 121 -6.55 13.31 5.12
CA ILE A 121 -6.21 11.86 5.08
C ILE A 121 -4.69 11.67 5.17
N GLU A 122 -3.92 12.53 4.54
CA GLU A 122 -2.46 12.49 4.55
C GLU A 122 -1.89 12.64 5.97
N GLU A 123 -2.55 13.41 6.83
CA GLU A 123 -2.18 13.50 8.24
C GLU A 123 -2.38 12.17 8.97
N ILE A 124 -3.46 11.45 8.69
CA ILE A 124 -3.71 10.13 9.27
C ILE A 124 -2.60 9.15 8.86
N PHE A 125 -2.25 9.13 7.59
CA PHE A 125 -1.14 8.31 7.08
C PHE A 125 0.20 8.70 7.70
N PHE A 126 0.47 10.00 7.82
CA PHE A 126 1.68 10.52 8.44
C PHE A 126 1.84 10.07 9.90
N GLU A 127 0.79 10.25 10.70
CA GLU A 127 0.80 9.85 12.11
C GLU A 127 1.03 8.35 12.25
N LEU A 128 0.38 7.56 11.41
CA LEU A 128 0.56 6.11 11.40
C LEU A 128 1.99 5.72 11.00
N ALA A 129 2.53 6.30 9.93
CA ALA A 129 3.87 6.01 9.45
C ALA A 129 4.93 6.36 10.48
N CYS A 130 4.84 7.55 11.08
CA CYS A 130 5.84 8.05 12.03
C CYS A 130 5.77 7.39 13.40
N HIS A 131 4.63 6.82 13.79
CA HIS A 131 4.45 6.12 15.07
C HIS A 131 4.49 4.59 14.94
N ALA A 132 4.63 4.06 13.71
CA ALA A 132 4.71 2.61 13.52
C ALA A 132 5.96 2.03 14.17
N PRO A 133 5.86 0.85 14.83
CA PRO A 133 7.03 0.17 15.36
C PRO A 133 8.00 -0.22 14.23
N GLU A 134 9.31 -0.18 14.52
CA GLU A 134 10.37 -0.48 13.55
C GLU A 134 10.33 -1.90 12.97
N PHE A 135 9.65 -2.82 13.64
CA PHE A 135 9.60 -4.22 13.23
C PHE A 135 8.57 -4.53 12.13
N TYR A 136 7.76 -3.58 11.71
CA TYR A 136 6.80 -3.80 10.61
C TYR A 136 7.46 -3.77 9.24
N GLY A 137 8.53 -3.04 9.09
CA GLY A 137 9.28 -2.98 7.84
C GLY A 137 10.52 -3.85 7.89
N GLY A 138 10.85 -4.50 6.77
CA GLY A 138 12.14 -5.15 6.64
C GLY A 138 13.27 -4.14 6.78
N SER A 139 14.38 -4.54 7.40
CA SER A 139 15.60 -3.74 7.40
C SER A 139 16.12 -3.62 5.97
N SER A 140 16.19 -2.39 5.45
CA SER A 140 16.89 -2.12 4.19
C SER A 140 18.38 -2.19 4.40
#